data_bdf5c8911105e199b4269c5e428ec935
#
_entry.id   bdf5c8911105e199b4269c5e428ec935
#
_cell.length_a   1.000
_cell.length_b   1.000
_cell.length_c   1.000
_cell.angle_alpha   90.00
_cell.angle_beta   90.00
_cell.angle_gamma   90.00
#
_symmetry.space_group_name_H-M   'P 1'
#
loop_
_entity.id
_entity.type
_entity.pdbx_description
1 polymer ?
#
loop_
_entity_poly.entity_id
_entity_poly.type
_entity_poly.pdbx_seq_one_letter_code
_entity_poly.pdbx_strand_id
1 'polypeptide(L)'
;LAVLEGFNDVHDVIDSLLLAVSLAVAAVPEGLAAILTVVLALGVQRMAAHNAIVKKLHSVETLGSASVICSDKTGTLTRNEMTVERVVTPSGEVQITGTGYAPEGRMVLAGGVDPESEQARIMADEVVATLVAGTLANDGELREENGRWEIVGDPTEVSLIVAARKVKADRKIKRYTRVGEIPFTSERKRMSIIAKDSTDSDKLTVFAKGAPDVLLSYCTRIRVGGQVRKLTEGDRQSILATVERLSSEAYRTD
;
A
#
# COMPACT_ATOMS: atom_id res chain seq x y z
N LEU A 1 55.63 -41.02 -8.42
CA LEU A 1 55.71 -42.46 -8.72
C LEU A 1 56.70 -42.71 -9.85
N ALA A 2 56.60 -42.09 -11.01
CA ALA A 2 57.49 -42.27 -12.17
C ALA A 2 58.99 -42.14 -11.90
N VAL A 3 59.38 -41.27 -10.94
CA VAL A 3 60.83 -41.07 -10.56
C VAL A 3 61.34 -42.16 -9.65
N LEU A 4 60.50 -42.98 -9.05
CA LEU A 4 60.87 -44.05 -8.12
C LEU A 4 61.08 -45.43 -8.81
N GLU A 5 60.51 -45.62 -10.02
CA GLU A 5 60.55 -46.92 -10.72
C GLU A 5 61.68 -47.05 -11.76
N GLY A 6 62.40 -45.96 -12.05
CA GLY A 6 63.53 -45.98 -13.00
C GLY A 6 63.11 -46.35 -14.43
N PHE A 7 62.82 -45.35 -15.25
CA PHE A 7 62.50 -45.59 -16.68
C PHE A 7 63.66 -46.14 -17.43
N ASN A 8 63.52 -47.39 -17.92
CA ASN A 8 64.51 -48.00 -18.75
C ASN A 8 64.24 -47.98 -20.25
N ASP A 9 62.95 -47.62 -20.63
CA ASP A 9 62.54 -47.54 -22.02
C ASP A 9 61.44 -46.51 -22.20
N VAL A 10 61.26 -46.03 -23.44
CA VAL A 10 60.16 -45.05 -23.83
C VAL A 10 58.79 -45.63 -23.56
N HIS A 11 58.60 -46.94 -23.64
CA HIS A 11 57.37 -47.62 -23.32
C HIS A 11 56.94 -47.45 -21.86
N ASP A 12 57.90 -47.55 -20.90
CA ASP A 12 57.58 -47.36 -19.49
C ASP A 12 57.08 -45.95 -19.16
N VAL A 13 57.61 -44.96 -19.87
CA VAL A 13 57.16 -43.57 -19.77
C VAL A 13 55.75 -43.43 -20.27
N ILE A 14 55.42 -44.04 -21.42
CA ILE A 14 54.05 -43.97 -22.01
C ILE A 14 53.06 -44.70 -21.12
N ASP A 15 53.38 -45.87 -20.60
CA ASP A 15 52.50 -46.64 -19.72
C ASP A 15 52.27 -45.90 -18.39
N SER A 16 53.26 -45.28 -17.82
CA SER A 16 53.12 -44.44 -16.62
C SER A 16 52.31 -43.22 -16.85
N LEU A 17 52.42 -42.58 -18.04
CA LEU A 17 51.60 -41.44 -18.43
C LEU A 17 50.13 -41.85 -18.63
N LEU A 18 49.88 -42.98 -19.31
CA LEU A 18 48.54 -43.51 -19.51
C LEU A 18 47.88 -43.88 -18.19
N LEU A 19 48.65 -44.50 -17.27
CA LEU A 19 48.16 -44.79 -15.93
C LEU A 19 47.80 -43.50 -15.17
N ALA A 20 48.68 -42.51 -15.20
CA ALA A 20 48.45 -41.23 -14.54
C ALA A 20 47.22 -40.50 -15.08
N VAL A 21 47.03 -40.46 -16.42
CA VAL A 21 45.86 -39.91 -17.05
C VAL A 21 44.60 -40.69 -16.69
N SER A 22 44.65 -42.02 -16.71
CA SER A 22 43.52 -42.88 -16.34
C SER A 22 43.11 -42.67 -14.89
N LEU A 23 44.07 -42.56 -13.96
CA LEU A 23 43.80 -42.23 -12.56
C LEU A 23 43.22 -40.83 -12.38
N ALA A 24 43.75 -39.86 -13.13
CA ALA A 24 43.25 -38.49 -13.08
C ALA A 24 41.76 -38.41 -13.56
N VAL A 25 41.43 -39.10 -14.64
CA VAL A 25 40.06 -39.19 -15.15
C VAL A 25 39.15 -39.93 -14.15
N ALA A 26 39.61 -41.05 -13.60
CA ALA A 26 38.86 -41.82 -12.60
C ALA A 26 38.62 -41.04 -11.28
N ALA A 27 39.51 -40.09 -10.95
CA ALA A 27 39.34 -39.23 -9.78
C ALA A 27 38.27 -38.11 -9.98
N VAL A 28 37.86 -37.84 -11.21
CA VAL A 28 36.80 -36.85 -11.48
C VAL A 28 35.42 -37.49 -11.25
N PRO A 29 34.64 -37.01 -10.31
CA PRO A 29 33.31 -37.57 -10.04
C PRO A 29 32.33 -37.15 -11.15
N GLU A 30 32.28 -37.89 -12.24
CA GLU A 30 31.45 -37.57 -13.43
C GLU A 30 29.95 -37.41 -13.10
N GLY A 31 29.48 -38.11 -12.06
CA GLY A 31 28.11 -38.02 -11.59
C GLY A 31 27.75 -36.72 -10.85
N LEU A 32 28.78 -35.93 -10.43
CA LEU A 32 28.53 -34.74 -9.58
C LEU A 32 27.66 -33.71 -10.28
N ALA A 33 27.90 -33.41 -11.54
CA ALA A 33 27.15 -32.45 -12.32
C ALA A 33 25.67 -32.87 -12.49
N ALA A 34 25.44 -34.17 -12.70
CA ALA A 34 24.06 -34.70 -12.82
C ALA A 34 23.32 -34.63 -11.47
N ILE A 35 23.98 -35.01 -10.38
CA ILE A 35 23.42 -34.95 -9.02
C ILE A 35 23.10 -33.51 -8.66
N LEU A 36 24.00 -32.56 -8.90
CA LEU A 36 23.78 -31.15 -8.64
C LEU A 36 22.55 -30.62 -9.41
N THR A 37 22.43 -30.96 -10.68
CA THR A 37 21.30 -30.57 -11.50
C THR A 37 19.98 -31.08 -10.94
N VAL A 38 19.94 -32.36 -10.52
CA VAL A 38 18.74 -32.97 -9.92
C VAL A 38 18.38 -32.27 -8.60
N VAL A 39 19.35 -32.01 -7.73
CA VAL A 39 19.15 -31.34 -6.44
C VAL A 39 18.62 -29.91 -6.64
N LEU A 40 19.18 -29.15 -7.60
CA LEU A 40 18.70 -27.82 -7.94
C LEU A 40 17.29 -27.86 -8.53
N ALA A 41 16.98 -28.83 -9.37
CA ALA A 41 15.64 -29.00 -9.93
C ALA A 41 14.57 -29.29 -8.86
N LEU A 42 14.90 -30.15 -7.88
CA LEU A 42 14.04 -30.40 -6.71
C LEU A 42 13.90 -29.13 -5.84
N GLY A 43 14.96 -28.33 -5.71
CA GLY A 43 14.91 -27.02 -5.05
C GLY A 43 13.92 -26.07 -5.74
N VAL A 44 13.98 -25.94 -7.06
CA VAL A 44 13.05 -25.15 -7.86
C VAL A 44 11.60 -25.62 -7.67
N GLN A 45 11.38 -26.93 -7.69
CA GLN A 45 10.03 -27.50 -7.49
C GLN A 45 9.47 -27.15 -6.10
N ARG A 46 10.28 -27.22 -5.06
CA ARG A 46 9.86 -26.81 -3.69
C ARG A 46 9.57 -25.32 -3.62
N MET A 47 10.40 -24.49 -4.25
CA MET A 47 10.17 -23.05 -4.30
C MET A 47 8.86 -22.71 -5.06
N ALA A 48 8.58 -23.38 -6.16
CA ALA A 48 7.33 -23.22 -6.90
C ALA A 48 6.11 -23.59 -6.07
N ALA A 49 6.19 -24.62 -5.24
CA ALA A 49 5.12 -24.99 -4.30
C ALA A 49 4.84 -23.89 -3.25
N HIS A 50 5.80 -23.00 -3.00
CA HIS A 50 5.67 -21.80 -2.15
C HIS A 50 5.48 -20.51 -2.96
N ASN A 51 4.97 -20.60 -4.20
CA ASN A 51 4.71 -19.47 -5.10
C ASN A 51 5.96 -18.65 -5.49
N ALA A 52 7.17 -19.20 -5.32
CA ALA A 52 8.41 -18.55 -5.73
C ALA A 52 8.80 -19.01 -7.14
N ILE A 53 8.81 -18.08 -8.11
CA ILE A 53 9.16 -18.38 -9.50
C ILE A 53 10.65 -18.20 -9.72
N VAL A 54 11.36 -19.29 -10.00
CA VAL A 54 12.80 -19.29 -10.33
C VAL A 54 12.99 -19.39 -11.84
N LYS A 55 13.60 -18.38 -12.45
CA LYS A 55 13.85 -18.34 -13.91
C LYS A 55 15.17 -19.03 -14.32
N LYS A 56 16.13 -19.17 -13.40
CA LYS A 56 17.44 -19.77 -13.66
C LYS A 56 17.79 -20.73 -12.55
N LEU A 57 18.22 -21.97 -12.90
CA LEU A 57 18.57 -23.00 -11.93
C LEU A 57 19.69 -22.56 -10.96
N HIS A 58 20.70 -21.88 -11.47
CA HIS A 58 21.82 -21.36 -10.69
C HIS A 58 21.41 -20.34 -9.60
N SER A 59 20.28 -19.67 -9.78
CA SER A 59 19.76 -18.73 -8.78
C SER A 59 19.37 -19.40 -7.47
N VAL A 60 19.06 -20.70 -7.46
CA VAL A 60 18.74 -21.47 -6.25
C VAL A 60 19.97 -21.60 -5.35
N GLU A 61 21.11 -21.88 -5.95
CA GLU A 61 22.40 -21.97 -5.24
C GLU A 61 22.81 -20.63 -4.64
N THR A 62 22.74 -19.57 -5.45
CA THR A 62 23.05 -18.20 -4.99
C THR A 62 22.13 -17.77 -3.85
N LEU A 63 20.84 -18.09 -3.92
CA LEU A 63 19.88 -17.76 -2.88
C LEU A 63 20.19 -18.50 -1.58
N GLY A 64 20.60 -19.78 -1.67
CA GLY A 64 20.98 -20.60 -0.51
C GLY A 64 22.23 -20.09 0.24
N SER A 65 23.09 -19.33 -0.42
CA SER A 65 24.29 -18.72 0.15
C SER A 65 24.12 -17.26 0.60
N ALA A 66 22.92 -16.69 0.43
CA ALA A 66 22.66 -15.32 0.84
C ALA A 66 22.70 -15.16 2.36
N SER A 67 23.51 -14.23 2.85
CA SER A 67 23.64 -13.89 4.27
C SER A 67 22.92 -12.59 4.66
N VAL A 68 22.47 -11.81 3.69
CA VAL A 68 21.78 -10.53 3.89
C VAL A 68 20.52 -10.50 3.05
N ILE A 69 19.40 -10.12 3.65
CA ILE A 69 18.12 -9.95 2.98
C ILE A 69 17.77 -8.46 3.03
N CYS A 70 17.66 -7.84 1.85
CA CYS A 70 17.15 -6.48 1.69
C CYS A 70 15.70 -6.56 1.21
N SER A 71 14.76 -6.12 2.04
CA SER A 71 13.33 -6.15 1.71
C SER A 71 12.78 -4.75 1.54
N ASP A 72 11.99 -4.53 0.48
CA ASP A 72 11.17 -3.34 0.39
C ASP A 72 10.00 -3.43 1.38
N LYS A 73 9.55 -2.28 1.89
CA LYS A 73 8.44 -2.21 2.84
C LYS A 73 7.11 -2.48 2.13
N THR A 74 6.86 -1.73 1.06
CA THR A 74 5.54 -1.64 0.45
C THR A 74 5.23 -2.85 -0.43
N GLY A 75 4.13 -3.56 -0.14
CA GLY A 75 3.72 -4.76 -0.89
C GLY A 75 4.56 -6.02 -0.60
N THR A 76 5.58 -5.93 0.28
CA THR A 76 6.41 -7.06 0.72
C THR A 76 6.25 -7.31 2.22
N LEU A 77 6.57 -6.32 3.05
CA LEU A 77 6.33 -6.37 4.50
C LEU A 77 4.92 -5.91 4.86
N THR A 78 4.31 -5.11 4.02
CA THR A 78 2.93 -4.63 4.16
C THR A 78 2.07 -5.19 3.04
N ARG A 79 0.75 -5.21 3.25
CA ARG A 79 -0.23 -5.70 2.26
C ARG A 79 -0.52 -4.69 1.15
N ASN A 80 0.13 -3.52 1.15
CA ASN A 80 -0.17 -2.40 0.27
C ASN A 80 -1.65 -1.98 0.33
N GLU A 81 -2.25 -2.12 1.50
CA GLU A 81 -3.62 -1.69 1.80
C GLU A 81 -3.59 -0.38 2.57
N MET A 82 -4.46 0.53 2.21
CA MET A 82 -4.66 1.78 2.94
C MET A 82 -6.03 1.73 3.63
N THR A 83 -6.06 2.16 4.88
CA THR A 83 -7.28 2.22 5.67
C THR A 83 -7.36 3.58 6.37
N VAL A 84 -8.49 4.26 6.26
CA VAL A 84 -8.76 5.45 7.08
C VAL A 84 -9.05 4.99 8.49
N GLU A 85 -8.20 5.37 9.43
CA GLU A 85 -8.34 5.04 10.84
C GLU A 85 -8.89 6.20 11.66
N ARG A 86 -8.53 7.43 11.29
CA ARG A 86 -8.91 8.64 12.02
C ARG A 86 -9.44 9.72 11.10
N VAL A 87 -10.46 10.40 11.54
CA VAL A 87 -10.97 11.62 10.90
C VAL A 87 -11.01 12.70 11.97
N VAL A 88 -10.28 13.78 11.73
CA VAL A 88 -10.24 14.92 12.65
C VAL A 88 -11.04 16.07 12.04
N THR A 89 -11.96 16.58 12.80
CA THR A 89 -12.85 17.69 12.42
C THR A 89 -12.74 18.82 13.45
N PRO A 90 -13.28 20.00 13.17
CA PRO A 90 -13.27 21.08 14.16
C PRO A 90 -13.91 20.72 15.50
N SER A 91 -14.87 19.81 15.51
CA SER A 91 -15.60 19.39 16.72
C SER A 91 -14.94 18.23 17.47
N GLY A 92 -13.94 17.57 16.88
CA GLY A 92 -13.18 16.51 17.55
C GLY A 92 -12.61 15.45 16.60
N GLU A 93 -12.01 14.44 17.21
CA GLU A 93 -11.39 13.30 16.53
C GLU A 93 -12.29 12.07 16.61
N VAL A 94 -12.40 11.36 15.50
CA VAL A 94 -13.21 10.15 15.38
C VAL A 94 -12.35 9.04 14.81
N GLN A 95 -12.42 7.86 15.38
CA GLN A 95 -11.80 6.66 14.88
C GLN A 95 -12.78 5.86 14.02
N ILE A 96 -12.30 5.35 12.87
CA ILE A 96 -13.03 4.44 11.99
C ILE A 96 -12.47 3.03 12.18
N THR A 97 -13.28 2.11 12.68
CA THR A 97 -12.85 0.72 12.94
C THR A 97 -12.91 -0.14 11.66
N GLY A 98 -12.32 -1.34 11.74
CA GLY A 98 -12.24 -2.30 10.64
C GLY A 98 -11.06 -2.01 9.72
N THR A 99 -10.39 -3.07 9.26
CA THR A 99 -9.20 -3.01 8.41
C THR A 99 -9.49 -3.54 7.01
N GLY A 100 -8.65 -3.18 6.04
CA GLY A 100 -8.81 -3.61 4.66
C GLY A 100 -9.97 -2.95 3.93
N TYR A 101 -10.39 -3.56 2.81
CA TYR A 101 -11.35 -2.96 1.89
C TYR A 101 -12.81 -3.39 2.10
N ALA A 102 -13.07 -4.34 3.01
CA ALA A 102 -14.44 -4.62 3.39
C ALA A 102 -15.06 -3.40 4.10
N PRO A 103 -16.26 -2.91 3.67
CA PRO A 103 -16.91 -1.76 4.28
C PRO A 103 -17.58 -2.12 5.61
N GLU A 104 -16.91 -2.95 6.40
CA GLU A 104 -17.32 -3.41 7.72
C GLU A 104 -16.56 -2.61 8.78
N GLY A 105 -17.33 -1.98 9.66
CA GLY A 105 -16.75 -1.15 10.71
C GLY A 105 -17.76 -0.12 11.23
N ARG A 106 -17.29 0.71 12.14
CA ARG A 106 -18.10 1.75 12.76
C ARG A 106 -17.26 2.96 13.13
N MET A 107 -17.92 4.05 13.34
CA MET A 107 -17.37 5.27 13.88
C MET A 107 -17.34 5.17 15.42
N VAL A 108 -16.21 5.51 16.03
CA VAL A 108 -16.00 5.57 17.46
C VAL A 108 -15.51 6.96 17.82
N LEU A 109 -16.23 7.66 18.68
CA LEU A 109 -15.88 9.01 19.13
C LEU A 109 -14.71 8.95 20.10
N ALA A 110 -13.69 9.78 19.88
CA ALA A 110 -12.58 9.90 20.81
C ALA A 110 -12.96 10.82 22.01
N GLY A 111 -12.20 10.71 23.12
CA GLY A 111 -12.35 11.62 24.25
C GLY A 111 -13.55 11.39 25.17
N GLY A 112 -14.19 10.21 25.12
CA GLY A 112 -15.28 9.87 26.05
C GLY A 112 -16.57 10.67 25.80
N VAL A 113 -16.79 11.18 24.60
CA VAL A 113 -18.02 11.88 24.20
C VAL A 113 -19.18 10.90 24.26
N ASP A 114 -20.25 11.30 24.96
CA ASP A 114 -21.50 10.53 24.99
C ASP A 114 -22.09 10.38 23.56
N PRO A 115 -22.28 9.15 23.08
CA PRO A 115 -22.78 8.90 21.72
C PRO A 115 -24.18 9.49 21.43
N GLU A 116 -24.99 9.73 22.44
CA GLU A 116 -26.32 10.30 22.30
C GLU A 116 -26.34 11.83 22.41
N SER A 117 -25.21 12.45 22.72
CA SER A 117 -25.07 13.91 22.86
C SER A 117 -25.21 14.67 21.54
N GLU A 118 -25.57 15.94 21.62
CA GLU A 118 -25.54 16.81 20.45
C GLU A 118 -24.14 16.97 19.87
N GLN A 119 -23.12 16.98 20.73
CA GLN A 119 -21.71 16.96 20.33
C GLN A 119 -21.37 15.77 19.43
N ALA A 120 -21.84 14.58 19.80
CA ALA A 120 -21.65 13.38 18.98
C ALA A 120 -22.28 13.49 17.59
N ARG A 121 -23.50 14.06 17.51
CA ARG A 121 -24.19 14.30 16.24
C ARG A 121 -23.44 15.28 15.36
N ILE A 122 -22.95 16.37 15.94
CA ILE A 122 -22.13 17.36 15.22
C ILE A 122 -20.87 16.72 14.65
N MET A 123 -20.12 15.97 15.46
CA MET A 123 -18.92 15.25 15.02
C MET A 123 -19.22 14.25 13.90
N ALA A 124 -20.31 13.49 14.03
CA ALA A 124 -20.73 12.54 13.01
C ALA A 124 -21.07 13.23 11.67
N ASP A 125 -21.80 14.35 11.72
CA ASP A 125 -22.14 15.09 10.51
C ASP A 125 -20.93 15.73 9.83
N GLU A 126 -19.96 16.20 10.60
CA GLU A 126 -18.68 16.73 10.07
C GLU A 126 -17.84 15.62 9.43
N VAL A 127 -17.72 14.45 10.08
CA VAL A 127 -17.02 13.28 9.54
C VAL A 127 -17.66 12.83 8.22
N VAL A 128 -18.99 12.71 8.20
CA VAL A 128 -19.71 12.34 6.97
C VAL A 128 -19.48 13.37 5.87
N ALA A 129 -19.50 14.67 6.19
CA ALA A 129 -19.25 15.72 5.19
C ALA A 129 -17.83 15.65 4.62
N THR A 130 -16.82 15.39 5.47
CA THR A 130 -15.43 15.22 5.07
C THR A 130 -15.26 14.01 4.16
N LEU A 131 -15.82 12.85 4.54
CA LEU A 131 -15.73 11.63 3.74
C LEU A 131 -16.51 11.72 2.43
N VAL A 132 -17.63 12.43 2.40
CA VAL A 132 -18.36 12.75 1.14
C VAL A 132 -17.47 13.56 0.20
N ALA A 133 -16.81 14.60 0.70
CA ALA A 133 -15.91 15.42 -0.12
C ALA A 133 -14.74 14.61 -0.66
N GLY A 134 -14.08 13.82 0.19
CA GLY A 134 -12.97 12.95 -0.19
C GLY A 134 -13.36 11.86 -1.19
N THR A 135 -14.58 11.31 -1.05
CA THR A 135 -15.11 10.29 -1.99
C THR A 135 -15.52 10.89 -3.33
N LEU A 136 -16.06 12.09 -3.36
CA LEU A 136 -16.43 12.76 -4.60
C LEU A 136 -15.20 13.21 -5.39
N ALA A 137 -14.18 13.77 -4.71
CA ALA A 137 -12.90 14.12 -5.33
C ALA A 137 -11.99 12.88 -5.40
N ASN A 138 -12.37 11.89 -6.21
CA ASN A 138 -11.75 10.56 -6.20
C ASN A 138 -11.96 9.87 -7.57
N ASP A 139 -10.98 9.12 -8.03
CA ASP A 139 -11.02 8.32 -9.25
C ASP A 139 -10.95 6.80 -8.96
N GLY A 140 -10.82 6.43 -7.68
CA GLY A 140 -10.80 5.05 -7.25
C GLY A 140 -12.19 4.40 -7.31
N GLU A 141 -12.23 3.09 -7.38
CA GLU A 141 -13.45 2.29 -7.37
C GLU A 141 -13.32 1.10 -6.42
N LEU A 142 -14.39 0.81 -5.70
CA LEU A 142 -14.50 -0.36 -4.82
C LEU A 142 -15.58 -1.29 -5.37
N ARG A 143 -15.16 -2.51 -5.75
CA ARG A 143 -16.03 -3.56 -6.30
C ARG A 143 -16.11 -4.75 -5.36
N GLU A 144 -17.22 -5.44 -5.41
CA GLU A 144 -17.38 -6.73 -4.77
C GLU A 144 -17.48 -7.82 -5.83
N GLU A 145 -16.49 -8.73 -5.86
CA GLU A 145 -16.45 -9.86 -6.78
C GLU A 145 -16.30 -11.17 -6.00
N ASN A 146 -17.22 -12.10 -6.19
CA ASN A 146 -17.21 -13.42 -5.53
C ASN A 146 -17.09 -13.35 -3.99
N GLY A 147 -17.70 -12.35 -3.35
CA GLY A 147 -17.63 -12.14 -1.90
C GLY A 147 -16.29 -11.58 -1.42
N ARG A 148 -15.45 -11.08 -2.31
CA ARG A 148 -14.21 -10.38 -1.99
C ARG A 148 -14.28 -8.94 -2.47
N TRP A 149 -13.71 -8.04 -1.67
CA TRP A 149 -13.62 -6.63 -2.00
C TRP A 149 -12.32 -6.36 -2.77
N GLU A 150 -12.46 -5.87 -3.97
CA GLU A 150 -11.36 -5.52 -4.86
C GLU A 150 -11.35 -4.01 -5.13
N ILE A 151 -10.17 -3.48 -5.36
CA ILE A 151 -9.97 -2.06 -5.63
C ILE A 151 -9.49 -1.83 -7.06
N VAL A 152 -9.95 -0.72 -7.65
CA VAL A 152 -9.43 -0.20 -8.90
C VAL A 152 -8.95 1.22 -8.64
N GLY A 153 -7.70 1.54 -8.95
CA GLY A 153 -7.09 2.83 -8.72
C GLY A 153 -6.14 2.89 -7.51
N ASP A 154 -5.89 4.07 -7.00
CA ASP A 154 -4.96 4.31 -5.89
C ASP A 154 -5.54 3.81 -4.56
N PRO A 155 -4.78 3.02 -3.76
CA PRO A 155 -5.23 2.54 -2.45
C PRO A 155 -5.67 3.63 -1.48
N THR A 156 -5.02 4.80 -1.50
CA THR A 156 -5.39 5.94 -0.66
C THR A 156 -6.77 6.47 -1.03
N GLU A 157 -7.04 6.59 -2.32
CA GLU A 157 -8.32 7.03 -2.83
C GLU A 157 -9.44 6.07 -2.44
N VAL A 158 -9.24 4.77 -2.67
CA VAL A 158 -10.25 3.76 -2.33
C VAL A 158 -10.48 3.68 -0.82
N SER A 159 -9.47 3.94 0.01
CA SER A 159 -9.64 3.96 1.48
C SER A 159 -10.71 4.96 1.94
N LEU A 160 -10.81 6.11 1.27
CA LEU A 160 -11.85 7.12 1.55
C LEU A 160 -13.25 6.61 1.19
N ILE A 161 -13.37 5.88 0.06
CA ILE A 161 -14.64 5.24 -0.35
C ILE A 161 -15.08 4.20 0.68
N VAL A 162 -14.14 3.35 1.13
CA VAL A 162 -14.40 2.35 2.17
C VAL A 162 -14.86 3.01 3.47
N ALA A 163 -14.16 4.05 3.92
CA ALA A 163 -14.53 4.79 5.12
C ALA A 163 -15.91 5.44 5.00
N ALA A 164 -16.23 6.04 3.85
CA ALA A 164 -17.54 6.62 3.59
C ALA A 164 -18.67 5.57 3.66
N ARG A 165 -18.43 4.35 3.14
CA ARG A 165 -19.40 3.25 3.24
C ARG A 165 -19.55 2.76 4.69
N LYS A 166 -18.46 2.64 5.46
CA LYS A 166 -18.51 2.28 6.89
C LYS A 166 -19.39 3.23 7.72
N VAL A 167 -19.39 4.53 7.39
CA VAL A 167 -20.24 5.53 8.05
C VAL A 167 -21.59 5.78 7.34
N LYS A 168 -21.93 4.97 6.32
CA LYS A 168 -23.20 5.04 5.57
C LYS A 168 -23.42 6.38 4.86
N ALA A 169 -22.36 6.96 4.31
CA ALA A 169 -22.39 8.24 3.60
C ALA A 169 -22.97 8.16 2.17
N ASP A 170 -23.23 6.96 1.64
CA ASP A 170 -23.65 6.70 0.24
C ASP A 170 -24.85 7.56 -0.20
N ARG A 171 -25.84 7.77 0.69
CA ARG A 171 -27.00 8.60 0.36
C ARG A 171 -26.62 10.04 0.07
N LYS A 172 -25.66 10.59 0.84
CA LYS A 172 -25.17 11.95 0.64
C LYS A 172 -24.29 12.06 -0.61
N ILE A 173 -23.52 11.03 -0.94
CA ILE A 173 -22.69 10.97 -2.16
C ILE A 173 -23.59 10.94 -3.41
N LYS A 174 -24.61 10.10 -3.44
CA LYS A 174 -25.55 9.95 -4.57
C LYS A 174 -26.33 11.23 -4.92
N ARG A 175 -26.33 12.21 -4.03
CA ARG A 175 -26.92 13.52 -4.26
C ARG A 175 -26.16 14.33 -5.32
N TYR A 176 -24.89 14.04 -5.53
CA TYR A 176 -24.01 14.81 -6.40
C TYR A 176 -23.69 14.06 -7.69
N THR A 177 -23.78 14.79 -8.81
CA THR A 177 -23.36 14.28 -10.12
C THR A 177 -22.14 15.06 -10.58
N ARG A 178 -21.03 14.37 -10.82
CA ARG A 178 -19.78 14.95 -11.33
C ARG A 178 -20.01 15.49 -12.75
N VAL A 179 -19.67 16.75 -12.98
CA VAL A 179 -19.82 17.43 -14.28
C VAL A 179 -18.48 17.96 -14.81
N GLY A 180 -17.44 17.99 -13.99
CA GLY A 180 -16.09 18.39 -14.38
C GLY A 180 -15.07 18.01 -13.35
N GLU A 181 -13.80 17.97 -13.76
CA GLU A 181 -12.68 17.63 -12.89
C GLU A 181 -11.42 18.41 -13.23
N ILE A 182 -10.55 18.53 -12.24
CA ILE A 182 -9.17 18.93 -12.38
C ILE A 182 -8.34 17.87 -11.63
N PRO A 183 -7.64 16.98 -12.35
CA PRO A 183 -6.97 15.82 -11.74
C PRO A 183 -5.84 16.24 -10.81
N PHE A 184 -5.39 15.28 -10.00
CA PHE A 184 -4.24 15.46 -9.14
C PHE A 184 -2.97 15.63 -9.98
N THR A 185 -2.14 16.62 -9.60
CA THR A 185 -0.76 16.72 -10.09
C THR A 185 0.18 17.00 -8.91
N SER A 186 1.44 16.58 -9.03
CA SER A 186 2.44 16.77 -7.99
C SER A 186 2.74 18.24 -7.69
N GLU A 187 2.57 19.13 -8.71
CA GLU A 187 2.74 20.58 -8.52
C GLU A 187 1.57 21.16 -7.74
N ARG A 188 0.34 20.74 -8.03
CA ARG A 188 -0.86 21.24 -7.37
C ARG A 188 -1.08 20.62 -6.01
N LYS A 189 -0.59 19.39 -5.79
CA LYS A 189 -0.79 18.56 -4.58
C LYS A 189 -2.26 18.44 -4.16
N ARG A 190 -3.19 18.59 -5.10
CA ARG A 190 -4.63 18.48 -4.87
C ARG A 190 -5.36 18.08 -6.13
N MET A 191 -6.48 17.42 -5.94
CA MET A 191 -7.50 17.13 -6.94
C MET A 191 -8.75 17.94 -6.65
N SER A 192 -9.52 18.29 -7.67
CA SER A 192 -10.80 18.96 -7.51
C SER A 192 -11.81 18.43 -8.52
N ILE A 193 -13.06 18.28 -8.10
CA ILE A 193 -14.18 17.98 -8.99
C ILE A 193 -15.24 19.06 -8.87
N ILE A 194 -15.98 19.24 -9.96
CA ILE A 194 -17.17 20.08 -9.99
C ILE A 194 -18.37 19.14 -10.04
N ALA A 195 -19.29 19.30 -9.12
CA ALA A 195 -20.48 18.47 -9.03
C ALA A 195 -21.76 19.31 -8.98
N LYS A 196 -22.80 18.76 -9.60
CA LYS A 196 -24.15 19.30 -9.58
C LYS A 196 -24.93 18.65 -8.44
N ASP A 197 -25.61 19.47 -7.64
CA ASP A 197 -26.45 18.98 -6.53
C ASP A 197 -27.84 18.64 -7.06
N SER A 198 -28.34 17.43 -6.83
CA SER A 198 -29.66 17.00 -7.26
C SER A 198 -30.80 17.72 -6.55
N THR A 199 -30.55 18.34 -5.40
CA THR A 199 -31.58 19.10 -4.63
C THR A 199 -31.60 20.59 -4.99
N ASP A 200 -30.58 21.06 -5.70
CA ASP A 200 -30.47 22.44 -6.19
C ASP A 200 -29.71 22.39 -7.53
N SER A 201 -30.47 22.19 -8.61
CA SER A 201 -29.90 21.93 -9.94
C SER A 201 -29.10 23.09 -10.53
N ASP A 202 -29.26 24.29 -10.02
CA ASP A 202 -28.54 25.48 -10.47
C ASP A 202 -27.25 25.70 -9.72
N LYS A 203 -27.04 24.94 -8.64
CA LYS A 203 -25.87 25.07 -7.79
C LYS A 203 -24.76 24.07 -8.20
N LEU A 204 -23.64 24.64 -8.60
CA LEU A 204 -22.39 23.88 -8.75
C LEU A 204 -21.58 23.97 -7.47
N THR A 205 -21.10 22.82 -7.03
CA THR A 205 -20.23 22.70 -5.85
C THR A 205 -18.89 22.13 -6.28
N VAL A 206 -17.81 22.74 -5.83
CA VAL A 206 -16.46 22.22 -6.02
C VAL A 206 -16.04 21.46 -4.78
N PHE A 207 -15.65 20.21 -4.96
CA PHE A 207 -15.02 19.38 -3.93
C PHE A 207 -13.54 19.24 -4.25
N ALA A 208 -12.69 19.38 -3.25
CA ALA A 208 -11.26 19.24 -3.41
C ALA A 208 -10.68 18.42 -2.27
N LYS A 209 -9.69 17.57 -2.59
CA LYS A 209 -8.85 16.87 -1.61
C LYS A 209 -7.38 17.03 -1.97
N GLY A 210 -6.50 16.85 -1.02
CA GLY A 210 -5.06 16.90 -1.21
C GLY A 210 -4.34 17.30 0.06
N ALA A 211 -3.05 17.60 -0.06
CA ALA A 211 -2.19 17.94 1.06
C ALA A 211 -2.79 19.06 1.94
N PRO A 212 -2.97 18.82 3.24
CA PRO A 212 -3.69 19.73 4.13
C PRO A 212 -3.08 21.14 4.19
N ASP A 213 -1.76 21.26 4.17
CA ASP A 213 -1.03 22.53 4.16
C ASP A 213 -1.37 23.36 2.90
N VAL A 214 -1.45 22.69 1.76
CA VAL A 214 -1.79 23.32 0.48
C VAL A 214 -3.26 23.72 0.47
N LEU A 215 -4.19 22.82 0.82
CA LEU A 215 -5.61 23.13 0.84
C LEU A 215 -5.93 24.27 1.82
N LEU A 216 -5.33 24.25 2.99
CA LEU A 216 -5.55 25.25 4.02
C LEU A 216 -5.17 26.67 3.54
N SER A 217 -4.17 26.81 2.67
CA SER A 217 -3.79 28.11 2.10
C SER A 217 -4.89 28.76 1.24
N TYR A 218 -5.78 27.96 0.66
CA TYR A 218 -6.93 28.42 -0.15
C TYR A 218 -8.21 28.59 0.67
N CYS A 219 -8.23 28.08 1.92
CA CYS A 219 -9.42 28.19 2.76
C CYS A 219 -9.56 29.57 3.38
N THR A 220 -10.74 30.16 3.25
CA THR A 220 -11.10 31.44 3.88
C THR A 220 -12.14 31.27 4.98
N ARG A 221 -12.81 30.14 5.02
CA ARG A 221 -13.88 29.82 5.95
C ARG A 221 -13.72 28.41 6.50
N ILE A 222 -14.27 28.18 7.66
CA ILE A 222 -14.34 26.87 8.31
C ILE A 222 -15.79 26.58 8.68
N ARG A 223 -16.22 25.34 8.50
CA ARG A 223 -17.50 24.86 8.98
C ARG A 223 -17.30 24.17 10.32
N VAL A 224 -18.03 24.62 11.32
CA VAL A 224 -18.05 24.02 12.66
C VAL A 224 -19.50 23.66 12.96
N GLY A 225 -19.80 22.38 13.03
CA GLY A 225 -21.19 21.92 13.07
C GLY A 225 -21.98 22.35 11.84
N GLY A 226 -23.13 22.96 12.05
CA GLY A 226 -23.98 23.52 11.00
C GLY A 226 -23.59 24.93 10.53
N GLN A 227 -22.65 25.58 11.21
CA GLN A 227 -22.32 26.99 10.99
C GLN A 227 -21.01 27.16 10.20
N VAL A 228 -21.01 28.11 9.26
CA VAL A 228 -19.82 28.47 8.49
C VAL A 228 -19.34 29.86 8.97
N ARG A 229 -18.12 29.92 9.47
CA ARG A 229 -17.48 31.17 9.92
C ARG A 229 -16.15 31.42 9.22
N LYS A 230 -15.60 32.61 9.36
CA LYS A 230 -14.27 32.94 8.85
C LYS A 230 -13.22 32.05 9.54
N LEU A 231 -12.30 31.54 8.76
CA LEU A 231 -11.13 30.81 9.24
C LEU A 231 -10.15 31.80 9.87
N THR A 232 -9.81 31.59 11.13
CA THR A 232 -8.87 32.44 11.88
C THR A 232 -7.45 31.89 11.80
N GLU A 233 -6.46 32.69 12.17
CA GLU A 233 -5.08 32.22 12.24
C GLU A 233 -4.89 31.13 13.32
N GLY A 234 -5.61 31.24 14.44
CA GLY A 234 -5.62 30.19 15.47
C GLY A 234 -6.16 28.86 14.96
N ASP A 235 -7.21 28.88 14.11
CA ASP A 235 -7.72 27.67 13.46
C ASP A 235 -6.66 27.04 12.54
N ARG A 236 -5.94 27.86 11.76
CA ARG A 236 -4.86 27.37 10.89
C ARG A 236 -3.76 26.68 11.66
N GLN A 237 -3.30 27.33 12.73
CA GLN A 237 -2.25 26.78 13.59
C GLN A 237 -2.71 25.47 14.24
N SER A 238 -3.94 25.38 14.72
CA SER A 238 -4.49 24.17 15.32
C SER A 238 -4.59 23.01 14.30
N ILE A 239 -5.03 23.30 13.07
CA ILE A 239 -5.10 22.30 12.00
C ILE A 239 -3.69 21.79 11.64
N LEU A 240 -2.72 22.71 11.44
CA LEU A 240 -1.34 22.31 11.11
C LEU A 240 -0.67 21.53 12.25
N ALA A 241 -0.88 21.90 13.50
CA ALA A 241 -0.39 21.14 14.64
C ALA A 241 -0.99 19.72 14.70
N THR A 242 -2.27 19.57 14.31
CA THR A 242 -2.91 18.25 14.20
C THR A 242 -2.31 17.41 13.09
N VAL A 243 -2.04 18.00 11.93
CA VAL A 243 -1.37 17.32 10.81
C VAL A 243 0.02 16.86 11.22
N GLU A 244 0.79 17.71 11.91
CA GLU A 244 2.13 17.38 12.41
C GLU A 244 2.08 16.23 13.41
N ARG A 245 1.15 16.28 14.37
CA ARG A 245 0.94 15.21 15.34
C ARG A 245 0.64 13.88 14.65
N LEU A 246 -0.33 13.84 13.74
CA LEU A 246 -0.68 12.62 13.01
C LEU A 246 0.48 12.10 12.16
N SER A 247 1.22 12.99 11.52
CA SER A 247 2.41 12.62 10.74
C SER A 247 3.52 12.05 11.61
N SER A 248 3.73 12.56 12.84
CA SER A 248 4.70 12.02 13.79
C SER A 248 4.30 10.63 14.30
N GLU A 249 3.01 10.30 14.30
CA GLU A 249 2.47 8.97 14.57
C GLU A 249 2.50 8.05 13.31
N ALA A 250 3.16 8.46 12.23
CA ALA A 250 3.28 7.76 10.95
C ALA A 250 1.96 7.61 10.17
N TYR A 251 0.96 8.43 10.42
CA TYR A 251 -0.22 8.52 9.57
C TYR A 251 0.06 9.35 8.31
N ARG A 252 -0.53 8.92 7.19
CA ARG A 252 -0.69 9.76 6.01
C ARG A 252 -1.93 10.62 6.20
N THR A 253 -1.80 11.92 5.96
CA THR A 253 -2.91 12.89 6.07
C THR A 253 -3.27 13.44 4.70
N ASP A 254 -4.57 13.46 4.39
CA ASP A 254 -5.16 13.99 3.16
C ASP A 254 -6.34 14.92 3.48
#